data_8b830fc3ab4adf784606b8f0e7568933
#
_entry.id   8b830fc3ab4adf784606b8f0e7568933
#
_cell.length_a   1.000
_cell.length_b   1.000
_cell.length_c   1.000
_cell.angle_alpha   90.00
_cell.angle_beta   90.00
_cell.angle_gamma   90.00
#
_symmetry.space_group_name_H-M   'P 1'
#
loop_
_entity.id
_entity.type
_entity.pdbx_description
1 polymer ?
#
loop_
_entity_poly.entity_id
_entity_poly.type
_entity_poly.pdbx_seq_one_letter_code
_entity_poly.pdbx_strand_id
1 'polypeptide(L)'
;MTNKMKAFSQNFIRYFFYIAVFAQIVSGTVYLVCNFADFIVYPETEEMVNAARNLIFDEYIGFLYPLFIRLCLGIQKSLGIGYYIVAHFIQLLLFVGAIFYMIKPFFSGKKAWVGSFLVTSFPFCMQSILMVSPFAFKAAFSFFIVGAMVRIYRQKEKICMKSAVVLGISYLLASFNQPDDKYLWILPIFVLTILLLLRRKEVLKAWKKLVVLLVAI
;
A
#
# COMPACT_ATOMS: atom_id res chain seq x y z
N MET A 1 -5.16 6.97 44.84
CA MET A 1 -4.08 6.42 44.02
C MET A 1 -2.98 7.48 43.98
N THR A 2 -1.82 7.22 44.58
CA THR A 2 -0.73 8.23 44.71
C THR A 2 -0.13 8.54 43.32
N ASN A 3 0.35 9.78 43.14
CA ASN A 3 0.96 10.19 41.87
C ASN A 3 2.12 9.27 41.43
N LYS A 4 2.83 8.64 42.37
CA LYS A 4 3.87 7.64 42.10
C LYS A 4 3.31 6.36 41.44
N MET A 5 2.14 5.88 41.86
CA MET A 5 1.50 4.69 41.26
C MET A 5 1.01 4.95 39.84
N LYS A 6 0.48 6.16 39.56
CA LYS A 6 0.10 6.56 38.19
C LYS A 6 1.30 6.63 37.28
N ALA A 7 2.41 7.22 37.71
CA ALA A 7 3.65 7.31 36.93
C ALA A 7 4.25 5.93 36.66
N PHE A 8 4.26 5.03 37.66
CA PHE A 8 4.73 3.65 37.49
C PHE A 8 3.87 2.87 36.48
N SER A 9 2.53 2.96 36.59
CA SER A 9 1.63 2.31 35.65
C SER A 9 1.79 2.82 34.23
N GLN A 10 1.95 4.14 34.04
CA GLN A 10 2.17 4.71 32.70
C GLN A 10 3.51 4.28 32.09
N ASN A 11 4.58 4.24 32.87
CA ASN A 11 5.88 3.77 32.39
C ASN A 11 5.83 2.27 32.06
N PHE A 12 5.18 1.45 32.90
CA PHE A 12 5.03 0.02 32.66
C PHE A 12 4.28 -0.26 31.35
N ILE A 13 3.14 0.41 31.12
CA ILE A 13 2.36 0.28 29.88
C ILE A 13 3.20 0.70 28.67
N ARG A 14 3.99 1.78 28.81
CA ARG A 14 4.86 2.27 27.73
C ARG A 14 5.97 1.26 27.38
N TYR A 15 6.65 0.68 28.38
CA TYR A 15 7.67 -0.33 28.13
C TYR A 15 7.10 -1.61 27.56
N PHE A 16 5.96 -2.07 28.09
CA PHE A 16 5.26 -3.24 27.57
C PHE A 16 4.88 -3.05 26.09
N PHE A 17 4.38 -1.87 25.74
CA PHE A 17 4.06 -1.54 24.36
C PHE A 17 5.29 -1.59 23.45
N TYR A 18 6.43 -1.05 23.86
CA TYR A 18 7.65 -1.11 23.06
C TYR A 18 8.15 -2.55 22.88
N ILE A 19 8.10 -3.36 23.93
CA ILE A 19 8.46 -4.79 23.86
C ILE A 19 7.53 -5.52 22.90
N ALA A 20 6.23 -5.32 22.99
CA ALA A 20 5.26 -5.95 22.09
C ALA A 20 5.46 -5.56 20.62
N VAL A 21 5.71 -4.25 20.35
CA VAL A 21 6.03 -3.76 18.99
C VAL A 21 7.33 -4.39 18.48
N PHE A 22 8.36 -4.45 19.31
CA PHE A 22 9.63 -5.06 18.92
C PHE A 22 9.48 -6.55 18.63
N ALA A 23 8.80 -7.29 19.53
CA ALA A 23 8.53 -8.72 19.34
C ALA A 23 7.73 -8.98 18.05
N GLN A 24 6.73 -8.16 17.76
CA GLN A 24 5.93 -8.27 16.53
C GLN A 24 6.78 -8.04 15.28
N ILE A 25 7.63 -7.01 15.27
CA ILE A 25 8.53 -6.75 14.12
C ILE A 25 9.53 -7.89 13.94
N VAL A 26 10.12 -8.38 15.03
CA VAL A 26 11.09 -9.49 14.98
C VAL A 26 10.41 -10.75 14.45
N SER A 27 9.27 -11.15 15.02
CA SER A 27 8.56 -12.36 14.60
C SER A 27 8.12 -12.27 13.13
N GLY A 28 7.59 -11.13 12.70
CA GLY A 28 7.22 -10.89 11.31
C GLY A 28 8.44 -10.93 10.38
N THR A 29 9.58 -10.35 10.78
CA THR A 29 10.80 -10.39 9.98
C THR A 29 11.34 -11.82 9.86
N VAL A 30 11.35 -12.58 10.96
CA VAL A 30 11.75 -13.99 10.95
C VAL A 30 10.84 -14.80 10.03
N TYR A 31 9.52 -14.62 10.15
CA TYR A 31 8.55 -15.28 9.29
C TYR A 31 8.80 -14.96 7.81
N LEU A 32 9.01 -13.68 7.48
CA LEU A 32 9.31 -13.24 6.12
C LEU A 32 10.59 -13.89 5.59
N VAL A 33 11.67 -13.86 6.36
CA VAL A 33 12.98 -14.41 5.95
C VAL A 33 12.89 -15.93 5.75
N CYS A 34 12.23 -16.64 6.65
CA CYS A 34 12.08 -18.09 6.57
C CYS A 34 11.25 -18.54 5.37
N ASN A 35 10.23 -17.75 4.97
CA ASN A 35 9.33 -18.10 3.88
C ASN A 35 9.60 -17.33 2.58
N PHE A 36 10.63 -16.48 2.54
CA PHE A 36 10.89 -15.62 1.38
C PHE A 36 11.26 -16.39 0.12
N ALA A 37 11.92 -17.52 0.29
CA ALA A 37 12.29 -18.44 -0.78
C ALA A 37 11.18 -19.47 -1.11
N ASP A 38 10.14 -19.54 -0.27
CA ASP A 38 9.04 -20.46 -0.46
C ASP A 38 8.04 -19.89 -1.46
N PHE A 39 7.51 -20.78 -2.27
CA PHE A 39 6.51 -20.43 -3.27
C PHE A 39 5.11 -20.86 -2.79
N ILE A 40 4.31 -19.88 -2.40
CA ILE A 40 2.92 -20.12 -2.03
C ILE A 40 2.08 -20.14 -3.31
N VAL A 41 1.66 -21.33 -3.72
CA VAL A 41 0.77 -21.50 -4.87
C VAL A 41 -0.67 -21.23 -4.41
N TYR A 42 -1.29 -20.24 -5.03
CA TYR A 42 -2.73 -20.00 -4.98
C TYR A 42 -3.38 -20.49 -6.28
N PRO A 43 -4.66 -20.82 -6.29
CA PRO A 43 -5.35 -21.20 -7.52
C PRO A 43 -5.15 -20.21 -8.67
N GLU A 44 -5.18 -18.92 -8.34
CA GLU A 44 -4.98 -17.82 -9.30
C GLU A 44 -3.52 -17.65 -9.76
N THR A 45 -2.55 -18.23 -9.05
CA THR A 45 -1.12 -18.06 -9.38
C THR A 45 -0.78 -18.63 -10.75
N GLU A 46 -1.32 -19.81 -11.08
CA GLU A 46 -1.09 -20.42 -12.38
C GLU A 46 -1.69 -19.61 -13.51
N GLU A 47 -2.89 -19.09 -13.31
CA GLU A 47 -3.55 -18.21 -14.28
C GLU A 47 -2.75 -16.94 -14.52
N MET A 48 -2.24 -16.29 -13.44
CA MET A 48 -1.40 -15.10 -13.53
C MET A 48 -0.08 -15.38 -14.26
N VAL A 49 0.57 -16.50 -13.98
CA VAL A 49 1.82 -16.89 -14.67
C VAL A 49 1.54 -17.22 -16.13
N ASN A 50 0.44 -17.89 -16.45
CA ASN A 50 0.05 -18.18 -17.82
C ASN A 50 -0.31 -16.91 -18.59
N ALA A 51 -1.05 -16.00 -17.99
CA ALA A 51 -1.34 -14.67 -18.54
C ALA A 51 -0.04 -13.89 -18.81
N ALA A 52 0.92 -13.93 -17.87
CA ALA A 52 2.22 -13.30 -18.04
C ALA A 52 3.05 -13.87 -19.18
N ARG A 53 3.05 -15.20 -19.35
CA ARG A 53 3.79 -15.89 -20.43
C ARG A 53 3.20 -15.62 -21.79
N ASN A 54 1.88 -15.66 -21.90
CA ASN A 54 1.15 -15.64 -23.17
C ASN A 54 0.62 -14.25 -23.53
N LEU A 55 0.77 -13.23 -22.63
CA LEU A 55 0.20 -11.88 -22.76
C LEU A 55 -1.33 -11.92 -22.97
N ILE A 56 -1.99 -12.83 -22.27
CA ILE A 56 -3.44 -12.94 -22.27
C ILE A 56 -3.95 -12.11 -21.09
N PHE A 57 -4.77 -11.13 -21.38
CA PHE A 57 -5.39 -10.24 -20.39
C PHE A 57 -6.90 -10.32 -20.53
N ASP A 58 -7.59 -10.41 -19.42
CA ASP A 58 -9.05 -10.41 -19.38
C ASP A 58 -9.58 -9.37 -18.37
N GLU A 59 -10.88 -9.28 -18.27
CA GLU A 59 -11.57 -8.32 -17.40
C GLU A 59 -11.31 -8.58 -15.91
N TYR A 60 -10.98 -9.82 -15.53
CA TYR A 60 -10.79 -10.24 -14.14
C TYR A 60 -9.33 -10.13 -13.71
N ILE A 61 -8.42 -10.50 -14.59
CA ILE A 61 -6.99 -10.58 -14.29
C ILE A 61 -6.33 -9.20 -14.34
N GLY A 62 -6.84 -8.30 -15.19
CA GLY A 62 -6.17 -7.04 -15.50
C GLY A 62 -4.85 -7.29 -16.23
N PHE A 63 -4.09 -6.23 -16.50
CA PHE A 63 -2.83 -6.40 -17.23
C PHE A 63 -1.59 -6.04 -16.41
N LEU A 64 -1.72 -5.24 -15.35
CA LEU A 64 -0.56 -4.71 -14.63
C LEU A 64 0.22 -5.81 -13.92
N TYR A 65 -0.47 -6.70 -13.20
CA TYR A 65 0.19 -7.76 -12.45
C TYR A 65 0.82 -8.84 -13.35
N PRO A 66 0.16 -9.34 -14.41
CA PRO A 66 0.80 -10.22 -15.39
C PRO A 66 2.03 -9.61 -16.06
N LEU A 67 2.01 -8.32 -16.42
CA LEU A 67 3.19 -7.63 -16.94
C LEU A 67 4.33 -7.57 -15.92
N PHE A 68 4.01 -7.31 -14.66
CA PHE A 68 4.98 -7.37 -13.57
C PHE A 68 5.59 -8.76 -13.42
N ILE A 69 4.80 -9.83 -13.42
CA ILE A 69 5.31 -11.22 -13.38
C ILE A 69 6.16 -11.53 -14.61
N ARG A 70 5.75 -11.08 -15.80
CA ARG A 70 6.57 -11.23 -17.02
C ARG A 70 7.96 -10.60 -16.88
N LEU A 71 8.03 -9.42 -16.27
CA LEU A 71 9.31 -8.76 -15.96
C LEU A 71 10.14 -9.61 -14.99
N CYS A 72 9.54 -10.15 -13.95
CA CYS A 72 10.21 -11.02 -12.99
C CYS A 72 10.73 -12.32 -13.67
N LEU A 73 9.94 -12.91 -14.58
CA LEU A 73 10.37 -14.06 -15.40
C LEU A 73 11.56 -13.71 -16.32
N GLY A 74 11.58 -12.49 -16.87
CA GLY A 74 12.71 -11.99 -17.63
C GLY A 74 13.99 -11.89 -16.79
N ILE A 75 13.87 -11.37 -15.57
CA ILE A 75 14.98 -11.29 -14.60
C ILE A 75 15.46 -12.70 -14.20
N GLN A 76 14.54 -13.63 -13.96
CA GLN A 76 14.87 -15.04 -13.70
C GLN A 76 15.73 -15.63 -14.83
N LYS A 77 15.32 -15.42 -16.08
CA LYS A 77 16.05 -15.93 -17.25
C LYS A 77 17.46 -15.32 -17.34
N SER A 78 17.63 -14.07 -16.94
CA SER A 78 18.93 -13.35 -17.04
C SER A 78 19.86 -13.65 -15.88
N LEU A 79 19.35 -13.76 -14.65
CA LEU A 79 20.14 -13.85 -13.42
C LEU A 79 20.08 -15.22 -12.74
N GLY A 80 19.23 -16.14 -13.17
CA GLY A 80 19.02 -17.44 -12.53
C GLY A 80 18.33 -17.38 -11.17
N ILE A 81 17.80 -16.21 -10.76
CA ILE A 81 17.09 -16.02 -9.51
C ILE A 81 15.60 -16.32 -9.74
N GLY A 82 14.99 -17.14 -8.88
CA GLY A 82 13.56 -17.48 -9.01
C GLY A 82 12.69 -16.23 -9.12
N TYR A 83 11.77 -16.20 -10.08
CA TYR A 83 10.93 -15.04 -10.38
C TYR A 83 10.10 -14.60 -9.17
N TYR A 84 9.68 -15.53 -8.33
CA TYR A 84 8.92 -15.28 -7.11
C TYR A 84 9.73 -14.51 -6.08
N ILE A 85 11.05 -14.76 -5.94
CA ILE A 85 11.93 -14.02 -5.03
C ILE A 85 11.98 -12.54 -5.44
N VAL A 86 12.12 -12.29 -6.74
CA VAL A 86 12.11 -10.93 -7.28
C VAL A 86 10.75 -10.27 -7.05
N ALA A 87 9.67 -11.02 -7.28
CA ALA A 87 8.31 -10.53 -7.06
C ALA A 87 8.08 -10.15 -5.58
N HIS A 88 8.43 -11.05 -4.65
CA HIS A 88 8.30 -10.82 -3.21
C HIS A 88 9.09 -9.59 -2.77
N PHE A 89 10.32 -9.42 -3.28
CA PHE A 89 11.15 -8.27 -2.93
C PHE A 89 10.52 -6.94 -3.38
N ILE A 90 10.05 -6.88 -4.63
CA ILE A 90 9.41 -5.68 -5.16
C ILE A 90 8.08 -5.41 -4.43
N GLN A 91 7.27 -6.46 -4.18
CA GLN A 91 6.04 -6.35 -3.42
C GLN A 91 6.28 -5.83 -2.00
N LEU A 92 7.31 -6.33 -1.32
CA LEU A 92 7.70 -5.86 0.02
C LEU A 92 8.05 -4.36 0.00
N LEU A 93 8.92 -3.93 -0.93
CA LEU A 93 9.31 -2.53 -1.04
C LEU A 93 8.10 -1.62 -1.33
N LEU A 94 7.26 -2.04 -2.27
CA LEU A 94 6.04 -1.30 -2.63
C LEU A 94 5.10 -1.18 -1.44
N PHE A 95 4.89 -2.27 -0.71
CA PHE A 95 3.99 -2.35 0.43
C PHE A 95 4.46 -1.48 1.61
N VAL A 96 5.74 -1.64 2.01
CA VAL A 96 6.34 -0.82 3.08
C VAL A 96 6.32 0.66 2.71
N GLY A 97 6.67 0.99 1.46
CA GLY A 97 6.62 2.35 0.95
C GLY A 97 5.22 2.97 0.98
N ALA A 98 4.21 2.20 0.61
CA ALA A 98 2.80 2.62 0.63
C ALA A 98 2.31 2.88 2.05
N ILE A 99 2.58 1.98 2.99
CA ILE A 99 2.22 2.16 4.40
C ILE A 99 2.97 3.38 4.98
N PHE A 100 4.27 3.51 4.71
CA PHE A 100 5.04 4.68 5.13
C PHE A 100 4.43 5.98 4.59
N TYR A 101 4.07 6.01 3.32
CA TYR A 101 3.40 7.16 2.72
C TYR A 101 2.09 7.48 3.42
N MET A 102 1.28 6.48 3.76
CA MET A 102 0.01 6.65 4.46
C MET A 102 0.20 7.16 5.90
N ILE A 103 1.19 6.62 6.64
CA ILE A 103 1.39 6.91 8.07
C ILE A 103 2.15 8.22 8.31
N LYS A 104 3.06 8.60 7.41
CA LYS A 104 3.92 9.79 7.56
C LYS A 104 3.21 11.10 7.93
N PRO A 105 1.97 11.39 7.47
CA PRO A 105 1.26 12.60 7.91
C PRO A 105 0.95 12.65 9.40
N PHE A 106 0.90 11.52 10.09
CA PHE A 106 0.54 11.39 11.50
C PHE A 106 1.75 11.31 12.43
N PHE A 107 2.90 10.84 11.92
CA PHE A 107 4.08 10.54 12.72
C PHE A 107 5.34 11.17 12.14
N SER A 108 6.31 11.49 12.99
CA SER A 108 7.65 11.91 12.57
C SER A 108 8.36 10.78 11.79
N GLY A 109 9.34 11.12 10.94
CA GLY A 109 9.99 10.18 10.03
C GLY A 109 10.40 8.83 10.65
N LYS A 110 11.13 8.84 11.77
CA LYS A 110 11.54 7.59 12.46
C LYS A 110 10.34 6.77 12.97
N LYS A 111 9.33 7.41 13.58
CA LYS A 111 8.11 6.74 14.06
C LYS A 111 7.27 6.20 12.91
N ALA A 112 7.25 6.90 11.77
CA ALA A 112 6.53 6.43 10.58
C ALA A 112 7.18 5.16 10.01
N TRP A 113 8.52 5.06 9.99
CA TRP A 113 9.22 3.84 9.58
C TRP A 113 8.92 2.66 10.51
N VAL A 114 9.02 2.86 11.84
CA VAL A 114 8.67 1.82 12.81
C VAL A 114 7.23 1.37 12.65
N GLY A 115 6.29 2.31 12.47
CA GLY A 115 4.90 1.99 12.22
C GLY A 115 4.68 1.22 10.92
N SER A 116 5.44 1.54 9.86
CA SER A 116 5.35 0.82 8.58
C SER A 116 5.81 -0.63 8.72
N PHE A 117 6.95 -0.85 9.37
CA PHE A 117 7.45 -2.22 9.65
C PHE A 117 6.50 -2.98 10.55
N LEU A 118 5.94 -2.34 11.58
CA LEU A 118 4.96 -2.96 12.47
C LEU A 118 3.72 -3.44 11.69
N VAL A 119 3.13 -2.60 10.85
CA VAL A 119 1.95 -2.98 10.05
C VAL A 119 2.33 -4.07 9.05
N THR A 120 3.48 -3.94 8.39
CA THR A 120 3.95 -4.96 7.43
C THR A 120 4.18 -6.31 8.10
N SER A 121 4.60 -6.34 9.38
CA SER A 121 4.85 -7.57 10.14
C SER A 121 3.59 -8.31 10.59
N PHE A 122 2.40 -7.79 10.35
CA PHE A 122 1.17 -8.55 10.61
C PHE A 122 1.05 -9.73 9.64
N PRO A 123 0.60 -10.91 10.11
CA PRO A 123 0.54 -12.14 9.31
C PRO A 123 -0.18 -11.98 7.97
N PHE A 124 -1.31 -11.27 7.96
CA PHE A 124 -2.06 -10.98 6.73
C PHE A 124 -1.25 -10.19 5.70
N CYS A 125 -0.52 -9.17 6.16
CA CYS A 125 0.33 -8.36 5.27
C CYS A 125 1.51 -9.17 4.73
N MET A 126 2.15 -9.97 5.60
CA MET A 126 3.24 -10.86 5.21
C MET A 126 2.78 -11.90 4.19
N GLN A 127 1.64 -12.53 4.44
CA GLN A 127 1.06 -13.48 3.51
C GLN A 127 0.80 -12.83 2.15
N SER A 128 0.19 -11.65 2.11
CA SER A 128 -0.06 -10.92 0.86
C SER A 128 1.23 -10.60 0.09
N ILE A 129 2.35 -10.34 0.79
CA ILE A 129 3.65 -10.05 0.17
C ILE A 129 4.29 -11.32 -0.40
N LEU A 130 4.14 -12.47 0.30
CA LEU A 130 4.72 -13.75 -0.10
C LEU A 130 3.87 -14.51 -1.13
N MET A 131 2.71 -13.99 -1.48
CA MET A 131 1.87 -14.55 -2.54
C MET A 131 2.25 -13.98 -3.89
N VAL A 132 2.31 -14.84 -4.91
CA VAL A 132 2.34 -14.40 -6.31
C VAL A 132 0.89 -14.17 -6.77
N SER A 133 0.36 -13.03 -6.37
CA SER A 133 -1.04 -12.65 -6.55
C SER A 133 -1.14 -11.11 -6.61
N PRO A 134 -2.13 -10.54 -7.31
CA PRO A 134 -2.33 -9.09 -7.38
C PRO A 134 -2.68 -8.42 -6.04
N PHE A 135 -2.94 -9.21 -4.98
CA PHE A 135 -3.36 -8.69 -3.66
C PHE A 135 -2.35 -7.73 -3.02
N ALA A 136 -1.03 -8.00 -3.14
CA ALA A 136 -0.03 -7.08 -2.60
C ALA A 136 -0.08 -5.70 -3.29
N PHE A 137 -0.27 -5.69 -4.61
CA PHE A 137 -0.42 -4.46 -5.39
C PHE A 137 -1.72 -3.74 -5.04
N LYS A 138 -2.82 -4.48 -4.95
CA LYS A 138 -4.13 -3.95 -4.53
C LYS A 138 -4.03 -3.25 -3.17
N ALA A 139 -3.45 -3.92 -2.18
CA ALA A 139 -3.27 -3.35 -0.85
C ALA A 139 -2.33 -2.13 -0.87
N ALA A 140 -1.20 -2.21 -1.58
CA ALA A 140 -0.25 -1.10 -1.67
C ALA A 140 -0.87 0.14 -2.33
N PHE A 141 -1.56 -0.01 -3.46
CA PHE A 141 -2.23 1.11 -4.13
C PHE A 141 -3.35 1.69 -3.26
N SER A 142 -4.08 0.83 -2.52
CA SER A 142 -5.06 1.27 -1.53
C SER A 142 -4.44 2.16 -0.46
N PHE A 143 -3.29 1.79 0.09
CA PHE A 143 -2.58 2.62 1.07
C PHE A 143 -2.07 3.93 0.46
N PHE A 144 -1.60 3.94 -0.77
CA PHE A 144 -1.23 5.18 -1.46
C PHE A 144 -2.43 6.10 -1.68
N ILE A 145 -3.58 5.56 -2.12
CA ILE A 145 -4.83 6.32 -2.31
C ILE A 145 -5.25 6.95 -0.98
N VAL A 146 -5.38 6.16 0.10
CA VAL A 146 -5.77 6.66 1.43
C VAL A 146 -4.76 7.70 1.93
N GLY A 147 -3.46 7.43 1.80
CA GLY A 147 -2.41 8.37 2.19
C GLY A 147 -2.46 9.69 1.44
N ALA A 148 -2.75 9.66 0.14
CA ALA A 148 -2.93 10.85 -0.68
C ALA A 148 -4.19 11.63 -0.28
N MET A 149 -5.31 10.94 -0.06
CA MET A 149 -6.56 11.55 0.42
C MET A 149 -6.37 12.26 1.77
N VAL A 150 -5.70 11.60 2.74
CA VAL A 150 -5.39 12.19 4.05
C VAL A 150 -4.52 13.45 3.89
N ARG A 151 -3.51 13.41 3.01
CA ARG A 151 -2.65 14.58 2.76
C ARG A 151 -3.42 15.73 2.14
N ILE A 152 -4.26 15.46 1.13
CA ILE A 152 -5.11 16.45 0.49
C ILE A 152 -6.06 17.06 1.53
N TYR A 153 -6.70 16.23 2.35
CA TYR A 153 -7.64 16.70 3.38
C TYR A 153 -6.97 17.56 4.46
N ARG A 154 -5.74 17.22 4.89
CA ARG A 154 -5.02 17.98 5.94
C ARG A 154 -4.43 19.31 5.47
N GLN A 155 -4.29 19.52 4.18
CA GLN A 155 -3.78 20.77 3.63
C GLN A 155 -4.83 21.88 3.74
N LYS A 156 -4.48 22.95 4.47
CA LYS A 156 -5.43 24.02 4.78
C LYS A 156 -5.63 25.03 3.65
N GLU A 157 -4.60 25.31 2.83
CA GLU A 157 -4.61 26.46 1.92
C GLU A 157 -4.46 26.10 0.43
N LYS A 158 -3.62 25.13 0.09
CA LYS A 158 -3.42 24.72 -1.31
C LYS A 158 -3.31 23.20 -1.40
N ILE A 159 -4.03 22.60 -2.34
CA ILE A 159 -3.84 21.18 -2.65
C ILE A 159 -2.44 21.00 -3.24
N CYS A 160 -1.62 20.20 -2.56
CA CYS A 160 -0.29 19.87 -3.08
C CYS A 160 -0.45 19.00 -4.33
N MET A 161 -0.01 19.52 -5.45
CA MET A 161 -0.03 18.81 -6.73
C MET A 161 0.57 17.40 -6.62
N LYS A 162 1.64 17.23 -5.80
CA LYS A 162 2.26 15.92 -5.57
C LYS A 162 1.27 14.89 -5.01
N SER A 163 0.42 15.29 -4.04
CA SER A 163 -0.58 14.36 -3.47
C SER A 163 -1.70 14.05 -4.45
N ALA A 164 -2.10 15.00 -5.29
CA ALA A 164 -3.09 14.77 -6.34
C ALA A 164 -2.54 13.84 -7.42
N VAL A 165 -1.29 14.02 -7.83
CA VAL A 165 -0.61 13.12 -8.79
C VAL A 165 -0.50 11.70 -8.22
N VAL A 166 -0.08 11.55 -6.95
CA VAL A 166 -0.02 10.23 -6.31
C VAL A 166 -1.40 9.59 -6.27
N LEU A 167 -2.46 10.34 -5.94
CA LEU A 167 -3.84 9.84 -5.94
C LEU A 167 -4.23 9.32 -7.34
N GLY A 168 -4.04 10.13 -8.38
CA GLY A 168 -4.37 9.76 -9.75
C GLY A 168 -3.60 8.53 -10.24
N ILE A 169 -2.27 8.55 -10.08
CA ILE A 169 -1.43 7.41 -10.50
C ILE A 169 -1.80 6.14 -9.74
N SER A 170 -1.99 6.22 -8.41
CA SER A 170 -2.35 5.03 -7.62
C SER A 170 -3.73 4.48 -7.98
N TYR A 171 -4.69 5.35 -8.30
CA TYR A 171 -6.01 4.95 -8.79
C TYR A 171 -5.92 4.25 -10.15
N LEU A 172 -5.15 4.82 -11.10
CA LEU A 172 -4.91 4.19 -12.40
C LEU A 172 -4.26 2.82 -12.27
N LEU A 173 -3.19 2.73 -11.46
CA LEU A 173 -2.50 1.46 -11.26
C LEU A 173 -3.38 0.42 -10.56
N ALA A 174 -4.23 0.82 -9.61
CA ALA A 174 -5.22 -0.06 -8.99
C ALA A 174 -6.22 -0.58 -10.03
N SER A 175 -6.75 0.30 -10.90
CA SER A 175 -7.70 -0.06 -11.96
C SER A 175 -7.09 -0.99 -13.01
N PHE A 176 -5.79 -0.84 -13.27
CA PHE A 176 -5.06 -1.69 -14.21
C PHE A 176 -4.62 -3.03 -13.59
N ASN A 177 -4.51 -3.06 -12.26
CA ASN A 177 -4.20 -4.29 -11.53
C ASN A 177 -5.39 -5.25 -11.49
N GLN A 178 -6.56 -4.74 -11.13
CA GLN A 178 -7.85 -5.41 -11.21
C GLN A 178 -8.91 -4.40 -11.62
N PRO A 179 -9.56 -4.57 -12.78
CA PRO A 179 -10.53 -3.59 -13.29
C PRO A 179 -11.69 -3.30 -12.34
N ASP A 180 -12.09 -4.27 -11.53
CA ASP A 180 -13.17 -4.10 -10.53
C ASP A 180 -12.77 -3.21 -9.35
N ASP A 181 -11.49 -3.03 -9.10
CA ASP A 181 -10.99 -2.18 -8.01
C ASP A 181 -11.32 -0.70 -8.20
N LYS A 182 -11.60 -0.25 -9.43
CA LYS A 182 -12.03 1.13 -9.71
C LYS A 182 -13.30 1.51 -8.92
N TYR A 183 -14.22 0.59 -8.75
CA TYR A 183 -15.48 0.83 -8.04
C TYR A 183 -15.28 1.02 -6.54
N LEU A 184 -14.31 0.34 -5.94
CA LEU A 184 -14.02 0.45 -4.51
C LEU A 184 -13.63 1.88 -4.10
N TRP A 185 -13.03 2.65 -5.01
CA TRP A 185 -12.48 3.97 -4.69
C TRP A 185 -13.34 5.13 -5.16
N ILE A 186 -14.36 4.90 -5.98
CA ILE A 186 -15.28 5.96 -6.44
C ILE A 186 -15.94 6.62 -5.24
N LEU A 187 -16.53 5.84 -4.34
CA LEU A 187 -17.25 6.39 -3.18
C LEU A 187 -16.33 7.15 -2.22
N PRO A 188 -15.17 6.63 -1.75
CA PRO A 188 -14.24 7.37 -0.92
C PRO A 188 -13.73 8.65 -1.56
N ILE A 189 -13.42 8.66 -2.85
CA ILE A 189 -12.99 9.85 -3.60
C ILE A 189 -14.12 10.87 -3.69
N PHE A 190 -15.35 10.43 -3.94
CA PHE A 190 -16.53 11.28 -3.96
C PHE A 190 -16.79 11.92 -2.59
N VAL A 191 -16.73 11.15 -1.50
CA VAL A 191 -16.84 11.65 -0.12
C VAL A 191 -15.74 12.68 0.19
N LEU A 192 -14.48 12.40 -0.16
CA LEU A 192 -13.39 13.36 -0.01
C LEU A 192 -13.70 14.67 -0.75
N THR A 193 -14.20 14.55 -1.95
CA THR A 193 -14.59 15.68 -2.80
C THR A 193 -15.65 16.54 -2.13
N ILE A 194 -16.74 15.93 -1.61
CA ILE A 194 -17.80 16.64 -0.87
C ILE A 194 -17.20 17.33 0.37
N LEU A 195 -16.39 16.63 1.16
CA LEU A 195 -15.76 17.19 2.36
C LEU A 195 -14.87 18.41 2.03
N LEU A 196 -14.15 18.36 0.92
CA LEU A 196 -13.32 19.48 0.46
C LEU A 196 -14.19 20.67 0.01
N LEU A 197 -15.31 20.42 -0.67
CA LEU A 197 -16.26 21.45 -1.10
C LEU A 197 -16.93 22.15 0.08
N LEU A 198 -17.37 21.38 1.07
CA LEU A 198 -18.02 21.92 2.29
C LEU A 198 -17.05 22.75 3.15
N ARG A 199 -15.76 22.47 3.09
CA ARG A 199 -14.79 23.09 3.97
C ARG A 199 -14.43 24.52 3.62
N ARG A 200 -14.51 25.00 2.35
CA ARG A 200 -14.22 26.40 1.94
C ARG A 200 -14.59 26.74 0.48
N LYS A 201 -14.99 28.02 0.31
CA LYS A 201 -15.17 28.67 -1.02
C LYS A 201 -13.88 28.71 -1.88
N GLU A 202 -12.69 28.69 -1.25
CA GLU A 202 -11.39 28.67 -1.97
C GLU A 202 -11.04 27.32 -2.61
N VAL A 203 -11.64 26.23 -2.14
CA VAL A 203 -11.49 24.90 -2.74
C VAL A 203 -12.02 24.86 -4.17
N LEU A 204 -12.96 25.73 -4.54
CA LEU A 204 -13.44 25.82 -5.91
C LEU A 204 -12.34 26.14 -6.94
N LYS A 205 -11.31 26.90 -6.58
CA LYS A 205 -10.14 27.14 -7.46
C LYS A 205 -9.23 25.90 -7.57
N ALA A 206 -9.08 25.13 -6.48
CA ALA A 206 -8.32 23.89 -6.49
C ALA A 206 -9.11 22.73 -7.14
N TRP A 207 -10.44 22.75 -7.05
CA TRP A 207 -11.36 21.82 -7.67
C TRP A 207 -11.18 21.75 -9.20
N LYS A 208 -11.03 22.88 -9.88
CA LYS A 208 -10.78 22.88 -11.33
C LYS A 208 -9.55 22.03 -11.71
N LYS A 209 -8.50 22.02 -10.87
CA LYS A 209 -7.30 21.22 -11.11
C LYS A 209 -7.52 19.73 -10.79
N LEU A 210 -8.34 19.42 -9.79
CA LEU A 210 -8.65 18.04 -9.40
C LEU A 210 -9.61 17.38 -10.40
N VAL A 211 -10.59 18.12 -10.90
CA VAL A 211 -11.52 17.69 -11.96
C VAL A 211 -10.75 17.45 -13.26
N VAL A 212 -9.83 18.33 -13.63
CA VAL A 212 -8.99 18.12 -14.82
C VAL A 212 -8.15 16.84 -14.66
N LEU A 213 -7.67 16.52 -13.47
CA LEU A 213 -6.91 15.29 -13.20
C LEU A 213 -7.82 14.04 -13.24
N LEU A 214 -9.05 14.13 -12.75
CA LEU A 214 -10.03 13.03 -12.76
C LEU A 214 -10.66 12.81 -14.14
N VAL A 215 -10.77 13.86 -14.97
CA VAL A 215 -11.28 13.76 -16.35
C VAL A 215 -10.17 13.32 -17.33
N ALA A 216 -8.90 13.51 -16.97
CA ALA A 216 -7.75 13.01 -17.74
C ALA A 216 -7.43 11.51 -17.46
N ILE A 217 -8.20 10.86 -16.59
CA ILE A 217 -8.22 9.44 -16.27
C ILE A 217 -9.44 8.79 -16.95
#